data_d107faaa7bbdf26fe0b712569df83190
#
_entry.id   d107faaa7bbdf26fe0b712569df83190
#
_cell.length_a   1.000
_cell.length_b   1.000
_cell.length_c   1.000
_cell.angle_alpha   90.00
_cell.angle_beta   90.00
_cell.angle_gamma   90.00
#
_symmetry.space_group_name_H-M   'P 1'
#
loop_
_entity.id
_entity.type
_entity.pdbx_description
1 polymer ?
#
loop_
_entity_poly.entity_id
_entity_poly.type
_entity_poly.pdbx_seq_one_letter_code
_entity_poly.pdbx_strand_id
1 'polypeptide(L)'
;MQVGRNCHFCPYVLIDLIYPDRVKIGDNVTIGSNSMIFAHSNPTANLFLKKEQYPRTIAKVNIKSGAVLNPGCIITAGVTIGENSIISVGSVVTQDIPDYCVVVGNPGRVIKKISHNEV
;
A
#
# COMPACT_ATOMS: atom_id res chain seq x y z
N MET A 1 -8.33 3.77 -11.42
CA MET A 1 -8.17 3.82 -9.95
C MET A 1 -9.49 4.25 -9.32
N GLN A 2 -9.88 3.58 -8.25
CA GLN A 2 -11.05 3.97 -7.46
C GLN A 2 -10.57 4.67 -6.20
N VAL A 3 -11.09 5.85 -5.94
CA VAL A 3 -10.75 6.64 -4.75
C VAL A 3 -12.04 7.10 -4.09
N GLY A 4 -12.15 6.86 -2.80
CA GLY A 4 -13.30 7.27 -2.02
C GLY A 4 -13.30 8.76 -1.71
N ARG A 5 -14.13 9.14 -0.73
CA ARG A 5 -14.32 10.54 -0.35
C ARG A 5 -13.29 10.97 0.69
N ASN A 6 -13.02 12.27 0.70
CA ASN A 6 -12.25 12.94 1.74
C ASN A 6 -10.84 12.33 1.91
N CYS A 7 -10.19 11.99 0.81
CA CYS A 7 -8.82 11.49 0.83
C CYS A 7 -7.82 12.61 0.67
N HIS A 8 -6.67 12.48 1.31
CA HIS A 8 -5.56 13.42 1.21
C HIS A 8 -4.37 12.75 0.56
N PHE A 9 -3.99 13.24 -0.60
CA PHE A 9 -2.79 12.79 -1.31
C PHE A 9 -1.77 13.90 -1.19
N CYS A 10 -0.70 13.65 -0.45
CA CYS A 10 0.37 14.60 -0.31
C CYS A 10 1.24 14.65 -1.58
N PRO A 11 2.14 15.66 -1.73
CA PRO A 11 2.95 15.79 -2.93
C PRO A 11 3.79 14.56 -3.24
N TYR A 12 3.97 14.32 -4.53
CA TYR A 12 4.86 13.27 -5.05
C TYR A 12 4.46 11.84 -4.70
N VAL A 13 3.18 11.59 -4.43
CA VAL A 13 2.67 10.23 -4.32
C VAL A 13 2.67 9.59 -5.70
N LEU A 14 3.21 8.38 -5.79
CA LEU A 14 3.23 7.62 -7.03
C LEU A 14 2.28 6.45 -6.94
N ILE A 15 1.25 6.45 -7.76
CA ILE A 15 0.37 5.31 -7.97
C ILE A 15 0.83 4.61 -9.25
N ASP A 16 0.81 3.29 -9.23
CA ASP A 16 1.23 2.48 -10.38
C ASP A 16 0.85 3.14 -11.71
N LEU A 17 1.85 3.45 -12.53
CA LEU A 17 1.65 4.19 -13.78
C LEU A 17 1.08 3.31 -14.89
N ILE A 18 1.24 1.99 -14.79
CA ILE A 18 0.81 1.06 -15.83
C ILE A 18 -0.56 0.47 -15.50
N TYR A 19 -0.79 0.13 -14.23
CA TYR A 19 -2.02 -0.51 -13.77
C TYR A 19 -2.72 0.28 -12.66
N PRO A 20 -2.99 1.56 -12.83
CA PRO A 20 -3.65 2.34 -11.78
C PRO A 20 -5.08 1.85 -11.51
N ASP A 21 -5.71 1.21 -12.48
CA ASP A 21 -7.04 0.65 -12.33
C ASP A 21 -7.09 -0.52 -11.34
N ARG A 22 -5.94 -1.04 -10.93
CA ARG A 22 -5.85 -2.12 -9.94
C ARG A 22 -5.71 -1.60 -8.52
N VAL A 23 -5.70 -0.30 -8.32
CA VAL A 23 -5.59 0.31 -7.00
C VAL A 23 -6.94 0.86 -6.57
N LYS A 24 -7.39 0.41 -5.39
CA LYS A 24 -8.62 0.88 -4.77
C LYS A 24 -8.29 1.53 -3.43
N ILE A 25 -8.79 2.73 -3.23
CA ILE A 25 -8.59 3.51 -2.01
C ILE A 25 -9.96 3.86 -1.45
N GLY A 26 -10.19 3.54 -0.19
CA GLY A 26 -11.45 3.81 0.49
C GLY A 26 -11.63 5.27 0.86
N ASP A 27 -12.51 5.53 1.82
CA ASP A 27 -12.81 6.88 2.30
C ASP A 27 -11.85 7.31 3.40
N ASN A 28 -11.60 8.61 3.50
CA ASN A 28 -10.81 9.20 4.60
C ASN A 28 -9.41 8.63 4.70
N VAL A 29 -8.79 8.32 3.58
CA VAL A 29 -7.42 7.79 3.52
C VAL A 29 -6.44 8.92 3.34
N THR A 30 -5.33 8.86 4.05
CA THR A 30 -4.23 9.80 3.90
C THR A 30 -3.01 9.06 3.34
N ILE A 31 -2.43 9.60 2.28
CA ILE A 31 -1.21 9.05 1.70
C ILE A 31 -0.14 10.13 1.73
N GLY A 32 0.89 9.88 2.53
CA GLY A 32 1.98 10.81 2.77
C GLY A 32 2.88 11.01 1.57
N SER A 33 3.62 12.11 1.59
CA SER A 33 4.50 12.50 0.48
C SER A 33 5.49 11.40 0.12
N ASN A 34 5.75 11.25 -1.16
CA ASN A 34 6.72 10.30 -1.72
C ASN A 34 6.37 8.83 -1.49
N SER A 35 5.17 8.53 -1.04
CA SER A 35 4.72 7.15 -0.94
C SER A 35 4.48 6.57 -2.32
N MET A 36 4.67 5.26 -2.45
CA MET A 36 4.53 4.56 -3.72
C MET A 36 3.61 3.36 -3.54
N ILE A 37 2.69 3.18 -4.48
CA ILE A 37 1.76 2.06 -4.49
C ILE A 37 1.90 1.36 -5.82
N PHE A 38 2.30 0.10 -5.80
CA PHE A 38 2.50 -0.71 -6.99
C PHE A 38 1.47 -1.85 -7.06
N ALA A 39 0.93 -2.07 -8.26
CA ALA A 39 -0.03 -3.14 -8.52
C ALA A 39 0.53 -4.18 -9.49
N HIS A 40 1.82 -4.13 -9.77
CA HIS A 40 2.50 -5.14 -10.57
C HIS A 40 3.93 -5.32 -10.09
N SER A 41 4.54 -6.42 -10.49
CA SER A 41 5.93 -6.72 -10.15
C SER A 41 6.64 -7.40 -11.31
N ASN A 42 7.96 -7.42 -11.22
CA ASN A 42 8.86 -8.12 -12.12
C ASN A 42 8.80 -7.71 -13.59
N PRO A 43 8.81 -6.41 -13.90
CA PRO A 43 8.90 -5.94 -15.28
C PRO A 43 10.36 -5.99 -15.78
N THR A 44 11.00 -7.12 -15.63
CA THR A 44 12.43 -7.24 -15.98
C THR A 44 12.64 -7.45 -17.46
N ALA A 45 13.74 -6.91 -17.98
CA ALA A 45 14.24 -7.20 -19.32
C ALA A 45 14.99 -8.53 -19.40
N ASN A 46 15.27 -9.15 -18.28
CA ASN A 46 15.95 -10.45 -18.24
C ASN A 46 14.97 -11.55 -18.62
N LEU A 47 15.12 -12.10 -19.82
CA LEU A 47 14.20 -13.09 -20.36
C LEU A 47 14.19 -14.39 -19.57
N PHE A 48 15.33 -14.80 -19.03
CA PHE A 48 15.41 -16.00 -18.22
C PHE A 48 14.55 -15.88 -16.96
N LEU A 49 14.74 -14.82 -16.19
CA LEU A 49 13.97 -14.59 -14.97
C LEU A 49 12.49 -14.45 -15.29
N LYS A 50 12.16 -13.74 -16.36
CA LYS A 50 10.78 -13.47 -16.72
C LYS A 50 10.00 -14.71 -17.09
N LYS A 51 10.63 -15.65 -17.77
CA LYS A 51 9.99 -16.89 -18.24
C LYS A 51 9.94 -17.98 -17.18
N GLU A 52 11.00 -18.08 -16.38
CA GLU A 52 11.19 -19.25 -15.53
C GLU A 52 10.65 -19.05 -14.12
N GLN A 53 11.18 -18.10 -13.37
CA GLN A 53 10.92 -18.02 -11.94
C GLN A 53 10.22 -16.73 -11.50
N TYR A 54 10.41 -15.65 -12.24
CA TYR A 54 9.90 -14.34 -11.82
C TYR A 54 9.11 -13.68 -12.95
N PRO A 55 8.00 -14.27 -13.36
CA PRO A 55 7.16 -13.64 -14.38
C PRO A 55 6.53 -12.36 -13.84
N ARG A 56 6.10 -11.49 -14.76
CA ARG A 56 5.33 -10.31 -14.36
C ARG A 56 4.05 -10.77 -13.67
N THR A 57 3.77 -10.18 -12.51
CA THR A 57 2.52 -10.39 -11.81
C THR A 57 1.76 -9.07 -11.70
N ILE A 58 0.45 -9.15 -11.79
CA ILE A 58 -0.46 -8.02 -11.62
C ILE A 58 -1.42 -8.43 -10.50
N ALA A 59 -1.49 -7.62 -9.45
CA ALA A 59 -2.34 -7.94 -8.31
C ALA A 59 -2.91 -6.67 -7.70
N LYS A 60 -4.19 -6.69 -7.40
CA LYS A 60 -4.91 -5.53 -6.87
C LYS A 60 -4.34 -5.12 -5.52
N VAL A 61 -4.29 -3.82 -5.29
CA VAL A 61 -4.00 -3.22 -4.01
C VAL A 61 -5.26 -2.56 -3.49
N ASN A 62 -5.59 -2.83 -2.23
CA ASN A 62 -6.76 -2.26 -1.59
C ASN A 62 -6.34 -1.56 -0.31
N ILE A 63 -6.53 -0.25 -0.26
CA ILE A 63 -6.27 0.55 0.92
C ILE A 63 -7.63 0.93 1.49
N LYS A 64 -7.99 0.31 2.61
CA LYS A 64 -9.33 0.45 3.17
C LYS A 64 -9.50 1.78 3.89
N SER A 65 -10.76 2.11 4.17
CA SER A 65 -11.14 3.41 4.71
C SER A 65 -10.41 3.75 6.00
N GLY A 66 -10.03 5.00 6.15
CA GLY A 66 -9.36 5.50 7.34
C GLY A 66 -7.89 5.16 7.47
N ALA A 67 -7.32 4.41 6.54
CA ALA A 67 -5.89 4.06 6.60
C ALA A 67 -5.03 5.31 6.42
N VAL A 68 -3.90 5.33 7.12
CA VAL A 68 -2.91 6.40 7.05
C VAL A 68 -1.58 5.82 6.62
N LEU A 69 -1.10 6.27 5.46
CA LEU A 69 0.25 5.97 4.99
C LEU A 69 1.10 7.20 5.25
N ASN A 70 2.03 7.10 6.17
CA ASN A 70 2.96 8.19 6.45
C ASN A 70 3.98 8.34 5.31
N PRO A 71 4.69 9.46 5.23
CA PRO A 71 5.57 9.73 4.09
C PRO A 71 6.59 8.62 3.82
N GLY A 72 6.85 8.40 2.55
CA GLY A 72 7.88 7.47 2.11
C GLY A 72 7.54 6.00 2.22
N CYS A 73 6.26 5.65 2.39
CA CYS A 73 5.84 4.25 2.42
C CYS A 73 5.83 3.64 1.04
N ILE A 74 6.09 2.34 0.97
CA ILE A 74 5.97 1.56 -0.27
C ILE A 74 5.01 0.42 -0.02
N ILE A 75 3.97 0.34 -0.84
CA ILE A 75 2.98 -0.75 -0.80
C ILE A 75 3.15 -1.58 -2.06
N THR A 76 3.40 -2.87 -1.89
CA THR A 76 3.65 -3.76 -3.02
C THR A 76 2.38 -4.39 -3.56
N ALA A 77 2.47 -4.96 -4.76
CA ALA A 77 1.34 -5.56 -5.45
C ALA A 77 0.65 -6.64 -4.59
N GLY A 78 -0.66 -6.64 -4.61
CA GLY A 78 -1.48 -7.64 -3.93
C GLY A 78 -1.78 -7.36 -2.47
N VAL A 79 -1.26 -6.27 -1.91
CA VAL A 79 -1.42 -5.95 -0.49
C VAL A 79 -2.76 -5.27 -0.22
N THR A 80 -3.41 -5.68 0.86
CA THR A 80 -4.56 -4.99 1.44
C THR A 80 -4.13 -4.34 2.75
N ILE A 81 -4.36 -3.04 2.86
CA ILE A 81 -4.17 -2.30 4.13
C ILE A 81 -5.53 -2.19 4.79
N GLY A 82 -5.63 -2.68 6.02
CA GLY A 82 -6.89 -2.73 6.76
C GLY A 82 -7.42 -1.35 7.16
N GLU A 83 -8.68 -1.30 7.56
CA GLU A 83 -9.32 -0.06 7.99
C GLU A 83 -8.61 0.54 9.19
N ASN A 84 -8.44 1.85 9.17
CA ASN A 84 -7.87 2.63 10.26
C ASN A 84 -6.49 2.15 10.71
N SER A 85 -5.77 1.49 9.83
CA SER A 85 -4.38 1.08 10.11
C SER A 85 -3.42 2.19 9.74
N ILE A 86 -2.31 2.26 10.47
CA ILE A 86 -1.30 3.30 10.31
C ILE A 86 0.00 2.65 9.87
N ILE A 87 0.51 3.10 8.75
CA ILE A 87 1.81 2.67 8.22
C ILE A 87 2.82 3.78 8.54
N SER A 88 3.85 3.44 9.30
CA SER A 88 4.83 4.42 9.74
C SER A 88 5.74 4.89 8.61
N VAL A 89 6.35 6.04 8.80
CA VAL A 89 7.27 6.67 7.84
C VAL A 89 8.29 5.67 7.32
N GLY A 90 8.43 5.60 6.01
CA GLY A 90 9.47 4.80 5.35
C GLY A 90 9.26 3.28 5.40
N SER A 91 8.10 2.82 5.82
CA SER A 91 7.84 1.39 5.88
C SER A 91 7.59 0.80 4.50
N VAL A 92 7.99 -0.46 4.30
CA VAL A 92 7.74 -1.22 3.08
C VAL A 92 6.80 -2.38 3.43
N VAL A 93 5.57 -2.32 2.91
CA VAL A 93 4.53 -3.29 3.23
C VAL A 93 4.41 -4.29 2.11
N THR A 94 4.70 -5.55 2.43
CA THR A 94 4.69 -6.67 1.47
C THR A 94 3.65 -7.73 1.80
N GLN A 95 2.93 -7.57 2.89
CA GLN A 95 1.88 -8.48 3.34
C GLN A 95 0.64 -7.71 3.74
N ASP A 96 -0.50 -8.37 3.74
CA ASP A 96 -1.76 -7.77 4.17
C ASP A 96 -1.67 -7.30 5.62
N ILE A 97 -2.26 -6.16 5.88
CA ILE A 97 -2.30 -5.57 7.21
C ILE A 97 -3.75 -5.61 7.71
N PRO A 98 -3.98 -6.21 8.88
CA PRO A 98 -5.33 -6.22 9.49
C PRO A 98 -5.80 -4.81 9.85
N ASP A 99 -7.10 -4.69 10.12
CA ASP A 99 -7.68 -3.43 10.58
C ASP A 99 -7.07 -2.99 11.91
N TYR A 100 -7.01 -1.68 12.13
CA TYR A 100 -6.59 -1.07 13.40
C TYR A 100 -5.19 -1.47 13.86
N CYS A 101 -4.26 -1.61 12.94
CA CYS A 101 -2.88 -1.97 13.26
C CYS A 101 -1.90 -0.86 12.94
N VAL A 102 -0.83 -0.80 13.70
CA VAL A 102 0.32 0.07 13.42
C VAL A 102 1.46 -0.79 12.88
N VAL A 103 1.99 -0.38 11.75
CA VAL A 103 3.05 -1.11 11.03
C VAL A 103 4.30 -0.26 10.96
N VAL A 104 5.45 -0.87 11.22
CA VAL A 104 6.75 -0.20 11.15
C VAL A 104 7.77 -1.08 10.44
N GLY A 105 8.57 -0.47 9.61
CA GLY A 105 9.82 -1.06 9.15
C GLY A 105 9.85 -1.56 7.71
N ASN A 106 10.95 -2.16 7.37
CA ASN A 106 11.20 -2.81 6.08
C ASN A 106 11.91 -4.16 6.34
N PRO A 107 11.18 -5.28 6.20
CA PRO A 107 9.77 -5.38 5.85
C PRO A 107 8.87 -4.87 6.97
N GLY A 108 7.73 -4.34 6.60
CA GLY A 108 6.76 -3.82 7.57
C GLY A 108 6.20 -4.91 8.46
N ARG A 109 6.17 -4.63 9.76
CA ARG A 109 5.65 -5.56 10.77
C ARG A 109 4.65 -4.85 11.67
N VAL A 110 3.56 -5.54 11.99
CA VAL A 110 2.60 -5.04 12.95
C VAL A 110 3.25 -5.00 14.32
N ILE A 111 3.32 -3.82 14.92
CA ILE A 111 3.92 -3.63 16.24
C ILE A 111 2.90 -3.36 17.32
N LYS A 112 1.68 -2.99 16.94
CA LYS A 112 0.66 -2.57 17.88
C LYS A 112 -0.70 -2.68 17.24
N LYS A 113 -1.70 -3.01 18.03
CA LYS A 113 -3.10 -2.93 17.64
C LYS A 113 -3.73 -1.72 18.31
N ILE A 114 -4.44 -0.90 17.51
CA ILE A 114 -5.08 0.31 18.04
C ILE A 114 -6.37 -0.11 18.75
N SER A 115 -6.53 0.31 19.99
CA SER A 115 -7.77 0.14 20.72
C SER A 115 -8.79 1.17 20.21
N HIS A 116 -9.89 0.71 19.66
CA HIS A 116 -10.94 1.58 19.15
C HIS A 116 -12.18 1.61 20.03
N ASN A 117 -12.08 0.99 21.21
CA ASN A 117 -13.12 1.05 22.23
C ASN A 117 -12.89 2.17 23.25
N GLU A 118 -11.74 2.79 23.19
CA GLU A 118 -11.39 3.92 24.04
C GLU A 118 -11.69 5.21 23.30
N VAL A 119 -12.59 5.97 23.83
CA VAL A 119 -13.00 7.24 23.25
C VAL A 119 -12.54 8.37 24.16
#